data_eefaabc116745a72c9132d621e523680
#
_entry.id   eefaabc116745a72c9132d621e523680
#
_cell.length_a   1.000
_cell.length_b   1.000
_cell.length_c   1.000
_cell.angle_alpha   90.00
_cell.angle_beta   90.00
_cell.angle_gamma   90.00
#
_symmetry.space_group_name_H-M   'P 1'
#
loop_
_entity.id
_entity.type
_entity.pdbx_description
1 polymer ?
#
loop_
_entity_poly.entity_id
_entity_poly.type
_entity_poly.pdbx_seq_one_letter_code
_entity_poly.pdbx_strand_id
1 'polypeptide(L)'
;MDQSGVLLWVKAEPFIVGALQVPPPSKFSLHYLRKIATYVRIRATEGAYPRLYWSTWRHIACGKLQLAKDLAWLYFEVFDSLSVRTPEKRLEWSEILSNCMSEDEVEKQRNQLSVDTLQFLLFLYIQQLNKVSLRTSLIGEEWPSPRSRSQSPDLTEKSNCHNKNWNDYSHQAFVSDHLSDLLELLLDPEQLTASFHSTHSSLVSREAVVALSFLIEGTVSTARKIYPLHELALWQPLHAESGFSKITKTFSFYKLEAWLRACLTGNPFGTSACLKSGKKLAWAHQVEGTTKRAKIACNTHMAPRMHRLVVMSQVYKQTLAKSSDTLVGAHVKIHRCNESFIYLLSPLRSVTIEKCRNSTFVLGPIETALHLHSCDNVKVIAVCHRLSISSTTEDHMARTGLATVPNYWNNPMVVCRENSDTSVFQLLPPSEFYIFIIPFEMEGDTTEIPGGLPSAYQKALSQREQKIQIWQKTVKEARLTKDQRKQFQVLVENKFYEWLINTGHRQQLDSLVPPAAGSKQAAG
;
A
#
# COMPACT_ATOMS: atom_id res chain seq x y z
N MET A 1 -40.58 12.84 8.30
CA MET A 1 -39.83 11.91 9.17
C MET A 1 -38.38 12.06 8.75
N ASP A 2 -37.62 12.81 9.55
CA ASP A 2 -36.20 12.97 9.31
C ASP A 2 -35.52 11.59 9.39
N GLN A 3 -35.10 11.10 8.26
CA GLN A 3 -34.22 9.93 8.20
C GLN A 3 -32.99 10.31 9.03
N SER A 4 -32.75 9.56 10.09
CA SER A 4 -31.56 9.66 10.91
C SER A 4 -30.37 9.61 9.94
N GLY A 5 -29.75 10.76 9.70
CA GLY A 5 -28.77 10.93 8.65
C GLY A 5 -27.46 10.21 8.97
N VAL A 6 -27.51 8.88 9.08
CA VAL A 6 -26.34 8.01 9.20
C VAL A 6 -25.79 7.74 7.81
N LEU A 7 -24.51 8.00 7.65
CA LEU A 7 -23.74 7.69 6.45
C LEU A 7 -22.68 6.65 6.80
N LEU A 8 -22.74 5.51 6.16
CA LEU A 8 -21.75 4.44 6.28
C LEU A 8 -20.92 4.37 5.01
N TRP A 9 -19.67 4.00 5.13
CA TRP A 9 -18.79 3.74 3.97
C TRP A 9 -17.79 2.63 4.25
N VAL A 10 -17.28 2.08 3.18
CA VAL A 10 -16.24 1.06 3.22
C VAL A 10 -14.88 1.71 3.48
N LYS A 11 -14.15 1.21 4.44
CA LYS A 11 -12.78 1.62 4.75
C LYS A 11 -11.85 1.24 3.61
N ALA A 12 -11.03 2.18 3.16
CA ALA A 12 -10.11 1.94 2.05
C ALA A 12 -8.89 1.09 2.47
N GLU A 13 -8.41 1.24 3.70
CA GLU A 13 -7.15 0.64 4.18
C GLU A 13 -7.13 -0.90 4.10
N PRO A 14 -8.17 -1.66 4.52
CA PRO A 14 -8.18 -3.11 4.37
C PRO A 14 -7.98 -3.58 2.92
N PHE A 15 -8.42 -2.80 1.95
CA PHE A 15 -8.28 -3.11 0.53
C PHE A 15 -6.97 -2.61 -0.06
N ILE A 16 -6.50 -1.42 0.32
CA ILE A 16 -5.26 -0.83 -0.21
C ILE A 16 -4.05 -1.56 0.35
N VAL A 17 -4.03 -1.81 1.65
CA VAL A 17 -2.91 -2.43 2.36
C VAL A 17 -3.12 -3.93 2.53
N GLY A 18 -4.36 -4.35 2.82
CA GLY A 18 -4.70 -5.72 3.19
C GLY A 18 -4.94 -6.66 2.02
N ALA A 19 -5.66 -6.23 0.98
CA ALA A 19 -5.90 -7.09 -0.17
C ALA A 19 -4.61 -7.24 -1.01
N LEU A 20 -4.06 -8.45 -1.02
CA LEU A 20 -2.84 -8.76 -1.77
C LEU A 20 -3.16 -8.73 -3.27
N GLN A 21 -2.21 -8.21 -4.07
CA GLN A 21 -2.33 -8.17 -5.53
C GLN A 21 -1.97 -9.52 -6.17
N VAL A 22 -2.43 -10.60 -5.56
CA VAL A 22 -2.21 -11.97 -6.00
C VAL A 22 -3.54 -12.69 -6.07
N PRO A 23 -3.68 -13.70 -6.95
CA PRO A 23 -4.90 -14.51 -6.98
C PRO A 23 -5.12 -15.17 -5.63
N PRO A 24 -6.31 -15.03 -5.04
CA PRO A 24 -6.60 -15.72 -3.80
C PRO A 24 -6.66 -17.22 -4.05
N PRO A 25 -6.20 -18.05 -3.10
CA PRO A 25 -6.39 -19.48 -3.17
C PRO A 25 -7.87 -19.84 -3.38
N SER A 26 -8.14 -20.87 -4.16
CA SER A 26 -9.52 -21.33 -4.42
C SER A 26 -10.29 -21.67 -3.15
N LYS A 27 -9.55 -22.05 -2.10
CA LYS A 27 -10.07 -22.42 -0.77
C LYS A 27 -10.36 -21.23 0.16
N PHE A 28 -10.38 -20.00 -0.33
CA PHE A 28 -10.85 -18.81 0.42
C PHE A 28 -12.33 -18.50 0.16
N SER A 29 -13.08 -19.44 -0.42
CA SER A 29 -14.54 -19.27 -0.58
C SER A 29 -15.25 -19.30 0.79
N LEU A 30 -16.44 -18.73 0.86
CA LEU A 30 -17.29 -18.68 2.06
C LEU A 30 -17.40 -20.04 2.77
N HIS A 31 -17.60 -21.10 2.00
CA HIS A 31 -17.68 -22.48 2.54
C HIS A 31 -16.43 -22.92 3.32
N TYR A 32 -15.24 -22.65 2.79
CA TYR A 32 -13.99 -23.03 3.48
C TYR A 32 -13.71 -22.10 4.67
N LEU A 33 -14.00 -20.81 4.55
CA LEU A 33 -13.82 -19.88 5.65
C LEU A 33 -14.76 -20.19 6.83
N ARG A 34 -15.99 -20.62 6.56
CA ARG A 34 -16.91 -21.13 7.58
C ARG A 34 -16.36 -22.37 8.29
N LYS A 35 -15.75 -23.29 7.56
CA LYS A 35 -15.07 -24.45 8.19
C LYS A 35 -13.93 -24.03 9.10
N ILE A 36 -13.19 -22.99 8.73
CA ILE A 36 -12.16 -22.42 9.59
C ILE A 36 -12.79 -21.83 10.86
N ALA A 37 -13.85 -21.04 10.72
CA ALA A 37 -14.59 -20.49 11.85
C ALA A 37 -15.06 -21.58 12.83
N THR A 38 -15.69 -22.63 12.31
CA THR A 38 -16.13 -23.79 13.09
C THR A 38 -14.96 -24.49 13.79
N TYR A 39 -13.87 -24.73 13.07
CA TYR A 39 -12.70 -25.41 13.64
C TYR A 39 -12.08 -24.61 14.80
N VAL A 40 -11.97 -23.29 14.65
CA VAL A 40 -11.44 -22.41 15.70
C VAL A 40 -12.40 -22.34 16.88
N ARG A 41 -13.72 -22.29 16.63
CA ARG A 41 -14.76 -22.23 17.67
C ARG A 41 -14.80 -23.49 18.53
N ILE A 42 -14.75 -24.68 17.95
CA ILE A 42 -14.77 -25.95 18.68
C ILE A 42 -13.58 -26.07 19.67
N ARG A 43 -12.47 -25.41 19.38
CA ARG A 43 -11.27 -25.40 20.23
C ARG A 43 -11.24 -24.27 21.26
N ALA A 44 -12.27 -23.42 21.27
CA ALA A 44 -12.38 -22.35 22.23
C ALA A 44 -12.74 -22.87 23.62
N THR A 45 -12.21 -22.23 24.65
CA THR A 45 -12.78 -22.30 25.99
C THR A 45 -14.09 -21.51 26.02
N GLU A 46 -15.04 -21.90 26.90
CA GLU A 46 -16.34 -21.27 26.99
C GLU A 46 -16.26 -19.74 27.17
N GLY A 47 -17.14 -19.01 26.51
CA GLY A 47 -17.49 -17.62 26.79
C GLY A 47 -17.14 -16.59 25.73
N ALA A 48 -15.99 -16.59 25.13
CA ALA A 48 -15.59 -15.60 24.11
C ALA A 48 -15.18 -16.25 22.80
N TYR A 49 -15.33 -15.55 21.68
CA TYR A 49 -14.78 -16.04 20.41
C TYR A 49 -13.25 -16.07 20.51
N PRO A 50 -12.60 -17.24 20.20
CA PRO A 50 -11.18 -17.40 20.45
C PRO A 50 -10.34 -16.55 19.51
N ARG A 51 -9.18 -16.11 20.00
CA ARG A 51 -8.15 -15.54 19.14
C ARG A 51 -7.49 -16.64 18.33
N LEU A 52 -7.15 -16.32 17.08
CA LEU A 52 -6.43 -17.22 16.19
C LEU A 52 -4.92 -17.02 16.35
N TYR A 53 -4.25 -18.00 16.91
CA TYR A 53 -2.81 -18.02 17.05
C TYR A 53 -2.13 -18.42 15.74
N TRP A 54 -0.91 -17.93 15.51
CA TRP A 54 -0.10 -18.29 14.33
C TRP A 54 0.05 -19.81 14.17
N SER A 55 0.34 -20.52 15.25
CA SER A 55 0.47 -21.99 15.21
C SER A 55 -0.78 -22.67 14.66
N THR A 56 -1.96 -22.23 15.07
CA THR A 56 -3.26 -22.75 14.58
C THR A 56 -3.49 -22.37 13.13
N TRP A 57 -3.25 -21.10 12.76
CA TRP A 57 -3.38 -20.64 11.38
C TRP A 57 -2.42 -21.40 10.46
N ARG A 58 -1.15 -21.55 10.83
CA ARG A 58 -0.17 -22.32 10.07
C ARG A 58 -0.64 -23.75 9.82
N HIS A 59 -1.17 -24.42 10.86
CA HIS A 59 -1.71 -25.76 10.71
C HIS A 59 -2.87 -25.81 9.71
N ILE A 60 -3.80 -24.87 9.77
CA ILE A 60 -4.93 -24.78 8.83
C ILE A 60 -4.42 -24.44 7.43
N ALA A 61 -3.61 -23.40 7.29
CA ALA A 61 -3.14 -22.88 6.02
C ALA A 61 -2.30 -23.91 5.25
N CYS A 62 -1.27 -24.47 5.90
CA CYS A 62 -0.38 -25.43 5.25
C CYS A 62 -1.02 -26.82 5.12
N GLY A 63 -1.73 -27.29 6.16
CA GLY A 63 -2.29 -28.63 6.18
C GLY A 63 -3.61 -28.78 5.40
N LYS A 64 -4.55 -27.83 5.54
CA LYS A 64 -5.89 -27.93 4.94
C LYS A 64 -6.04 -27.15 3.66
N LEU A 65 -5.49 -25.92 3.64
CA LEU A 65 -5.54 -25.05 2.46
C LEU A 65 -4.41 -25.31 1.48
N GLN A 66 -3.36 -26.04 1.92
CA GLN A 66 -2.18 -26.37 1.11
C GLN A 66 -1.40 -25.13 0.63
N LEU A 67 -1.33 -24.11 1.47
CA LEU A 67 -0.52 -22.93 1.22
C LEU A 67 0.93 -23.18 1.59
N ALA A 68 1.87 -22.58 0.86
CA ALA A 68 3.25 -22.49 1.28
C ALA A 68 3.35 -21.75 2.63
N LYS A 69 4.30 -22.16 3.49
CA LYS A 69 4.49 -21.54 4.83
C LYS A 69 4.65 -20.03 4.76
N ASP A 70 5.45 -19.56 3.79
CA ASP A 70 5.75 -18.14 3.61
C ASP A 70 4.51 -17.35 3.18
N LEU A 71 3.68 -17.95 2.31
CA LEU A 71 2.41 -17.32 1.91
C LEU A 71 1.41 -17.29 3.07
N ALA A 72 1.37 -18.35 3.88
CA ALA A 72 0.53 -18.36 5.08
C ALA A 72 0.96 -17.30 6.09
N TRP A 73 2.28 -17.11 6.25
CA TRP A 73 2.85 -16.05 7.08
C TRP A 73 2.53 -14.68 6.52
N LEU A 74 2.65 -14.48 5.22
CA LEU A 74 2.34 -13.21 4.56
C LEU A 74 0.89 -12.77 4.86
N TYR A 75 -0.10 -13.65 4.75
CA TYR A 75 -1.49 -13.31 5.10
C TYR A 75 -1.62 -12.90 6.57
N PHE A 76 -0.97 -13.62 7.48
CA PHE A 76 -1.03 -13.33 8.90
C PHE A 76 -0.38 -11.98 9.24
N GLU A 77 0.81 -11.74 8.72
CA GLU A 77 1.57 -10.51 8.93
C GLU A 77 0.90 -9.27 8.31
N VAL A 78 0.34 -9.42 7.10
CA VAL A 78 -0.39 -8.33 6.45
C VAL A 78 -1.62 -7.94 7.26
N PHE A 79 -2.36 -8.91 7.77
CA PHE A 79 -3.49 -8.63 8.65
C PHE A 79 -3.04 -7.95 9.95
N ASP A 80 -1.97 -8.44 10.55
CA ASP A 80 -1.41 -7.85 11.77
C ASP A 80 -0.96 -6.39 11.56
N SER A 81 -0.43 -6.06 10.37
CA SER A 81 -0.03 -4.69 10.01
C SER A 81 -1.22 -3.70 9.91
N LEU A 82 -2.44 -4.21 9.74
CA LEU A 82 -3.67 -3.41 9.76
C LEU A 82 -4.15 -3.11 11.18
N SER A 83 -3.65 -3.83 12.18
CA SER A 83 -3.99 -3.57 13.57
C SER A 83 -3.36 -2.25 14.03
N VAL A 84 -4.12 -1.50 14.84
CA VAL A 84 -3.62 -0.26 15.44
C VAL A 84 -2.67 -0.62 16.59
N ARG A 85 -1.38 -0.66 16.27
CA ARG A 85 -0.32 -0.80 17.29
C ARG A 85 0.39 0.51 17.46
N THR A 86 0.82 0.79 18.70
CA THR A 86 1.69 1.95 18.94
C THR A 86 3.08 1.71 18.34
N PRO A 87 3.80 2.77 17.93
CA PRO A 87 5.17 2.64 17.42
C PRO A 87 6.09 1.87 18.36
N GLU A 88 5.96 2.08 19.67
CA GLU A 88 6.76 1.42 20.70
C GLU A 88 6.58 -0.12 20.66
N LYS A 89 5.32 -0.60 20.57
CA LYS A 89 5.04 -2.04 20.48
C LYS A 89 5.56 -2.68 19.19
N ARG A 90 5.65 -1.90 18.11
CA ARG A 90 6.24 -2.38 16.86
C ARG A 90 7.76 -2.50 16.95
N LEU A 91 8.42 -1.52 17.59
CA LEU A 91 9.86 -1.55 17.85
C LEU A 91 10.23 -2.71 18.77
N GLU A 92 9.51 -2.89 19.89
CA GLU A 92 9.69 -4.00 20.82
C GLU A 92 9.62 -5.37 20.10
N TRP A 93 8.65 -5.55 19.22
CA TRP A 93 8.55 -6.77 18.42
C TRP A 93 9.75 -6.96 17.50
N SER A 94 10.21 -5.89 16.85
CA SER A 94 11.39 -5.93 15.98
C SER A 94 12.67 -6.26 16.78
N GLU A 95 12.82 -5.73 17.98
CA GLU A 95 13.93 -6.03 18.87
C GLU A 95 13.93 -7.49 19.33
N ILE A 96 12.75 -8.02 19.70
CA ILE A 96 12.62 -9.44 20.07
C ILE A 96 13.08 -10.34 18.91
N LEU A 97 12.63 -10.06 17.68
CA LEU A 97 13.04 -10.83 16.51
C LEU A 97 14.52 -10.69 16.17
N SER A 98 15.10 -9.51 16.33
CA SER A 98 16.51 -9.25 16.03
C SER A 98 17.46 -9.99 16.99
N ASN A 99 16.99 -10.31 18.19
CA ASN A 99 17.74 -11.05 19.19
C ASN A 99 17.66 -12.57 19.02
N CYS A 100 16.80 -13.07 18.13
CA CYS A 100 16.70 -14.50 17.83
C CYS A 100 17.91 -14.96 17.00
N MET A 101 18.58 -16.01 17.47
CA MET A 101 19.79 -16.57 16.83
C MET A 101 19.48 -17.69 15.83
N SER A 102 18.26 -18.25 15.86
CA SER A 102 17.86 -19.36 15.03
C SER A 102 16.43 -19.22 14.50
N GLU A 103 16.12 -19.91 13.39
CA GLU A 103 14.75 -19.95 12.86
C GLU A 103 13.75 -20.56 13.86
N ASP A 104 14.18 -21.50 14.67
CA ASP A 104 13.34 -22.13 15.69
C ASP A 104 12.94 -21.13 16.80
N GLU A 105 13.84 -20.22 17.17
CA GLU A 105 13.53 -19.16 18.11
C GLU A 105 12.55 -18.15 17.51
N VAL A 106 12.76 -17.74 16.28
CA VAL A 106 11.82 -16.90 15.53
C VAL A 106 10.44 -17.54 15.48
N GLU A 107 10.37 -18.84 15.18
CA GLU A 107 9.10 -19.56 15.12
C GLU A 107 8.42 -19.68 16.50
N LYS A 108 9.17 -19.84 17.57
CA LYS A 108 8.64 -19.80 18.94
C LYS A 108 8.01 -18.45 19.26
N GLN A 109 8.65 -17.35 18.87
CA GLN A 109 8.10 -16.01 19.05
C GLN A 109 6.84 -15.80 18.20
N ARG A 110 6.86 -16.22 16.93
CA ARG A 110 5.68 -16.18 16.05
C ARG A 110 4.49 -16.95 16.63
N ASN A 111 4.72 -18.08 17.27
CA ASN A 111 3.66 -18.90 17.86
C ASN A 111 2.93 -18.23 19.04
N GLN A 112 3.51 -17.17 19.61
CA GLN A 112 2.84 -16.35 20.64
C GLN A 112 1.89 -15.32 20.04
N LEU A 113 2.04 -15.00 18.75
CA LEU A 113 1.19 -14.04 18.07
C LEU A 113 -0.22 -14.58 17.86
N SER A 114 -1.19 -13.72 18.07
CA SER A 114 -2.59 -14.02 17.83
C SER A 114 -3.33 -12.83 17.25
N VAL A 115 -4.32 -13.10 16.43
CA VAL A 115 -5.17 -12.12 15.79
C VAL A 115 -6.65 -12.34 16.16
N ASP A 116 -7.48 -11.31 15.93
CA ASP A 116 -8.92 -11.46 16.03
C ASP A 116 -9.41 -12.40 14.93
N THR A 117 -10.08 -13.46 15.31
CA THR A 117 -10.49 -14.52 14.37
C THR A 117 -11.53 -14.01 13.37
N LEU A 118 -12.55 -13.27 13.84
CA LEU A 118 -13.64 -12.82 12.97
C LEU A 118 -13.15 -11.78 11.98
N GLN A 119 -12.34 -10.83 12.42
CA GLN A 119 -11.74 -9.85 11.52
C GLN A 119 -10.76 -10.51 10.53
N PHE A 120 -10.00 -11.52 10.98
CA PHE A 120 -9.09 -12.25 10.09
C PHE A 120 -9.86 -13.04 9.01
N LEU A 121 -11.01 -13.61 9.35
CA LEU A 121 -11.87 -14.27 8.36
C LEU A 121 -12.41 -13.28 7.32
N LEU A 122 -12.82 -12.08 7.75
CA LEU A 122 -13.21 -11.00 6.83
C LEU A 122 -12.03 -10.59 5.93
N PHE A 123 -10.83 -10.47 6.51
CA PHE A 123 -9.60 -10.18 5.77
C PHE A 123 -9.30 -11.25 4.72
N LEU A 124 -9.46 -12.54 5.03
CA LEU A 124 -9.29 -13.61 4.05
C LEU A 124 -10.37 -13.57 2.96
N TYR A 125 -11.60 -13.18 3.32
CA TYR A 125 -12.69 -13.07 2.36
C TYR A 125 -12.46 -11.95 1.34
N ILE A 126 -11.97 -10.78 1.77
CA ILE A 126 -11.72 -9.66 0.86
C ILE A 126 -10.60 -9.93 -0.16
N GLN A 127 -9.76 -10.95 0.04
CA GLN A 127 -8.79 -11.37 -0.97
C GLN A 127 -9.48 -11.77 -2.29
N GLN A 128 -10.75 -12.15 -2.26
CA GLN A 128 -11.53 -12.48 -3.45
C GLN A 128 -11.78 -11.28 -4.39
N LEU A 129 -11.54 -10.04 -3.92
CA LEU A 129 -11.61 -8.85 -4.78
C LEU A 129 -10.77 -9.03 -6.06
N ASN A 130 -9.64 -9.71 -5.97
CA ASN A 130 -8.73 -9.93 -7.09
C ASN A 130 -9.04 -11.19 -7.93
N LYS A 131 -9.97 -12.04 -7.50
CA LYS A 131 -10.31 -13.28 -8.20
C LYS A 131 -10.90 -13.06 -9.60
N VAL A 132 -11.66 -12.00 -9.78
CA VAL A 132 -12.36 -11.70 -11.05
C VAL A 132 -11.42 -11.07 -12.08
N SER A 133 -10.38 -10.34 -11.66
CA SER A 133 -9.46 -9.67 -12.58
C SER A 133 -8.58 -10.65 -13.36
N LEU A 134 -8.29 -11.83 -12.83
CA LEU A 134 -7.50 -12.85 -13.53
C LEU A 134 -8.31 -13.57 -14.61
N ARG A 135 -9.59 -13.86 -14.36
CA ARG A 135 -10.45 -14.48 -15.38
C ARG A 135 -10.67 -13.56 -16.58
N THR A 136 -10.81 -12.25 -16.36
CA THR A 136 -10.93 -11.28 -17.45
C THR A 136 -9.61 -11.05 -18.18
N SER A 137 -8.46 -11.17 -17.52
CA SER A 137 -7.15 -11.09 -18.16
C SER A 137 -6.84 -12.31 -19.05
N LEU A 138 -7.31 -13.49 -18.67
CA LEU A 138 -7.13 -14.72 -19.45
C LEU A 138 -8.14 -14.87 -20.61
N ILE A 139 -9.27 -14.18 -20.55
CA ILE A 139 -10.33 -14.20 -21.58
C ILE A 139 -10.22 -13.00 -22.55
N GLY A 140 -9.43 -11.99 -22.21
CA GLY A 140 -9.41 -10.67 -22.83
C GLY A 140 -8.34 -10.40 -23.87
N GLU A 141 -7.73 -11.41 -24.49
CA GLU A 141 -7.07 -11.23 -25.79
C GLU A 141 -8.08 -11.39 -26.93
N GLU A 142 -9.16 -10.66 -26.87
CA GLU A 142 -9.88 -10.35 -28.10
C GLU A 142 -9.08 -9.32 -28.90
N TRP A 143 -8.62 -9.75 -30.04
CA TRP A 143 -8.00 -8.97 -31.10
C TRP A 143 -8.65 -7.59 -31.23
N PRO A 144 -7.89 -6.48 -31.23
CA PRO A 144 -8.47 -5.15 -31.30
C PRO A 144 -9.25 -4.96 -32.59
N SER A 145 -10.57 -4.82 -32.46
CA SER A 145 -11.43 -4.44 -33.57
C SER A 145 -11.03 -3.06 -34.12
N PRO A 146 -10.91 -2.86 -35.45
CA PRO A 146 -10.38 -1.62 -36.04
C PRO A 146 -11.32 -0.39 -35.94
N ARG A 147 -12.39 -0.45 -35.19
CA ARG A 147 -13.45 0.59 -35.21
C ARG A 147 -13.66 1.30 -33.87
N SER A 148 -12.66 1.99 -33.33
CA SER A 148 -12.95 3.11 -32.43
C SER A 148 -11.77 4.07 -32.31
N ARG A 149 -11.54 4.81 -33.39
CA ARG A 149 -10.60 5.94 -33.43
C ARG A 149 -11.34 7.27 -33.28
N SER A 150 -12.36 7.40 -32.49
CA SER A 150 -12.96 8.72 -32.21
C SER A 150 -13.88 8.67 -31.00
N GLN A 151 -13.29 8.66 -29.81
CA GLN A 151 -13.97 9.22 -28.65
C GLN A 151 -12.91 9.67 -27.65
N SER A 152 -12.97 10.95 -27.29
CA SER A 152 -12.25 11.52 -26.15
C SER A 152 -12.41 10.61 -24.94
N PRO A 153 -11.36 10.45 -24.11
CA PRO A 153 -11.51 9.70 -22.87
C PRO A 153 -12.35 10.52 -21.89
N ASP A 154 -13.64 10.47 -22.06
CA ASP A 154 -14.57 10.83 -21.02
C ASP A 154 -14.36 9.86 -19.84
N LEU A 155 -14.36 10.43 -18.67
CA LEU A 155 -14.12 9.83 -17.36
C LEU A 155 -15.16 8.77 -16.95
N THR A 156 -15.72 8.04 -17.88
CA THR A 156 -16.68 6.96 -17.67
C THR A 156 -15.96 5.60 -17.65
N GLU A 157 -15.66 5.19 -16.54
CA GLU A 157 -15.62 3.95 -15.76
C GLU A 157 -15.68 2.57 -16.44
N LYS A 158 -15.53 2.37 -17.73
CA LYS A 158 -15.80 1.06 -18.33
C LYS A 158 -14.61 0.16 -18.67
N SER A 159 -13.37 0.51 -18.30
CA SER A 159 -12.25 -0.32 -18.77
C SER A 159 -11.03 -0.46 -17.86
N ASN A 160 -11.16 -0.41 -16.55
CA ASN A 160 -9.99 -0.60 -15.67
C ASN A 160 -10.13 -1.82 -14.76
N CYS A 161 -10.07 -3.01 -15.36
CA CYS A 161 -10.03 -4.28 -14.64
C CYS A 161 -8.67 -4.55 -13.94
N HIS A 162 -7.67 -3.68 -14.03
CA HIS A 162 -6.30 -4.06 -13.72
C HIS A 162 -5.85 -3.86 -12.26
N ASN A 163 -6.42 -2.94 -11.51
CA ASN A 163 -6.14 -2.84 -10.08
C ASN A 163 -7.38 -2.38 -9.31
N LYS A 164 -8.16 -3.32 -8.85
CA LYS A 164 -9.37 -3.04 -8.06
C LYS A 164 -9.06 -2.43 -6.70
N ASN A 165 -7.85 -2.63 -6.19
CA ASN A 165 -7.41 -2.05 -4.92
C ASN A 165 -7.18 -0.53 -5.00
N TRP A 166 -7.05 0.01 -6.22
CA TRP A 166 -6.95 1.45 -6.45
C TRP A 166 -8.26 2.18 -6.21
N ASN A 167 -9.39 1.57 -6.52
CA ASN A 167 -10.67 2.26 -6.68
C ASN A 167 -11.62 1.99 -5.50
N ASP A 168 -11.98 3.02 -4.77
CA ASP A 168 -12.94 2.98 -3.66
C ASP A 168 -14.36 2.57 -4.09
N TYR A 169 -14.77 2.82 -5.33
CA TYR A 169 -16.03 2.26 -5.86
C TYR A 169 -15.99 0.73 -5.98
N SER A 170 -14.85 0.17 -6.36
CA SER A 170 -14.68 -1.29 -6.39
C SER A 170 -14.76 -1.89 -4.99
N HIS A 171 -14.23 -1.19 -3.99
CA HIS A 171 -14.33 -1.63 -2.59
C HIS A 171 -15.78 -1.60 -2.11
N GLN A 172 -16.49 -0.50 -2.37
CA GLN A 172 -17.90 -0.37 -2.01
C GLN A 172 -18.77 -1.41 -2.74
N ALA A 173 -18.59 -1.56 -4.05
CA ALA A 173 -19.33 -2.55 -4.83
C ALA A 173 -19.09 -3.97 -4.31
N PHE A 174 -17.82 -4.33 -4.05
CA PHE A 174 -17.50 -5.64 -3.49
C PHE A 174 -18.21 -5.90 -2.16
N VAL A 175 -18.14 -4.96 -1.22
CA VAL A 175 -18.80 -5.11 0.09
C VAL A 175 -20.33 -5.17 -0.07
N SER A 176 -20.91 -4.34 -0.93
CA SER A 176 -22.36 -4.34 -1.19
C SER A 176 -22.82 -5.66 -1.82
N ASP A 177 -22.11 -6.17 -2.81
CA ASP A 177 -22.46 -7.40 -3.53
C ASP A 177 -22.32 -8.64 -2.62
N HIS A 178 -21.35 -8.62 -1.71
CA HIS A 178 -21.04 -9.74 -0.81
C HIS A 178 -21.47 -9.52 0.64
N LEU A 179 -22.34 -8.54 0.91
CA LEU A 179 -22.72 -8.18 2.29
C LEU A 179 -23.37 -9.35 3.03
N SER A 180 -24.24 -10.11 2.37
CA SER A 180 -24.86 -11.31 2.94
C SER A 180 -23.81 -12.35 3.31
N ASP A 181 -22.86 -12.62 2.42
CA ASP A 181 -21.77 -13.58 2.68
C ASP A 181 -20.88 -13.14 3.84
N LEU A 182 -20.56 -11.84 3.93
CA LEU A 182 -19.78 -11.27 5.02
C LEU A 182 -20.49 -11.42 6.37
N LEU A 183 -21.80 -11.16 6.41
CA LEU A 183 -22.61 -11.36 7.60
C LEU A 183 -22.75 -12.84 7.97
N GLU A 184 -22.97 -13.71 6.97
CA GLU A 184 -23.04 -15.15 7.18
C GLU A 184 -21.74 -15.75 7.71
N LEU A 185 -20.58 -15.21 7.27
CA LEU A 185 -19.27 -15.64 7.77
C LEU A 185 -19.09 -15.35 9.25
N LEU A 186 -19.75 -14.32 9.76
CA LEU A 186 -19.68 -13.87 11.14
C LEU A 186 -20.75 -14.52 12.06
N LEU A 187 -21.66 -15.33 11.51
CA LEU A 187 -22.65 -16.04 12.32
C LEU A 187 -21.98 -17.13 13.14
N ASP A 188 -22.58 -17.43 14.31
CA ASP A 188 -22.14 -18.54 15.12
C ASP A 188 -22.37 -19.85 14.35
N PRO A 189 -21.35 -20.71 14.20
CA PRO A 189 -21.47 -21.98 13.50
C PRO A 189 -22.59 -22.90 14.01
N GLU A 190 -22.92 -22.81 15.28
CA GLU A 190 -24.01 -23.60 15.88
C GLU A 190 -25.39 -23.16 15.35
N GLN A 191 -25.58 -21.88 15.09
CA GLN A 191 -26.85 -21.37 14.51
C GLN A 191 -27.03 -21.82 13.07
N LEU A 192 -25.93 -22.00 12.32
CA LEU A 192 -25.97 -22.46 10.94
C LEU A 192 -26.34 -23.96 10.81
N THR A 193 -26.04 -24.76 11.82
CA THR A 193 -26.37 -26.18 11.86
C THR A 193 -27.79 -26.46 12.38
N ALA A 194 -28.29 -25.59 13.26
CA ALA A 194 -29.60 -25.75 13.89
C ALA A 194 -30.77 -25.28 12.98
N SER A 195 -30.51 -24.42 12.01
CA SER A 195 -31.56 -23.87 11.15
C SER A 195 -31.55 -24.53 9.77
N PHE A 196 -32.40 -25.54 9.59
CA PHE A 196 -32.94 -25.90 8.26
C PHE A 196 -33.78 -24.77 7.65
N HIS A 197 -33.96 -23.67 8.36
CA HIS A 197 -34.71 -22.49 7.96
C HIS A 197 -33.76 -21.35 7.58
N SER A 198 -34.16 -20.61 6.59
CA SER A 198 -33.54 -19.41 6.01
C SER A 198 -32.57 -18.66 6.97
N THR A 199 -31.35 -18.39 6.53
CA THR A 199 -30.35 -17.55 7.22
C THR A 199 -30.91 -16.19 7.68
N HIS A 200 -32.01 -15.73 7.07
CA HIS A 200 -32.71 -14.49 7.43
C HIS A 200 -33.32 -14.47 8.84
N SER A 201 -33.55 -15.61 9.46
CA SER A 201 -34.03 -15.71 10.85
C SER A 201 -32.89 -15.72 11.87
N SER A 202 -31.65 -15.77 11.43
CA SER A 202 -30.47 -15.85 12.31
C SER A 202 -30.22 -14.55 13.07
N LEU A 203 -29.57 -14.70 14.23
CA LEU A 203 -29.14 -13.58 15.08
C LEU A 203 -27.65 -13.35 14.91
N VAL A 204 -27.27 -12.08 14.72
CA VAL A 204 -25.89 -11.64 14.64
C VAL A 204 -25.43 -11.16 16.01
N SER A 205 -24.31 -11.67 16.49
CA SER A 205 -23.76 -11.28 17.79
C SER A 205 -23.19 -9.86 17.76
N ARG A 206 -23.01 -9.26 18.93
CA ARG A 206 -22.34 -7.96 19.04
C ARG A 206 -20.89 -8.05 18.57
N GLU A 207 -20.19 -9.13 18.87
CA GLU A 207 -18.81 -9.39 18.49
C GLU A 207 -18.67 -9.43 16.95
N ALA A 208 -19.65 -10.01 16.26
CA ALA A 208 -19.71 -10.00 14.80
C ALA A 208 -19.80 -8.58 14.22
N VAL A 209 -20.61 -7.71 14.81
CA VAL A 209 -20.71 -6.31 14.36
C VAL A 209 -19.46 -5.50 14.72
N VAL A 210 -18.81 -5.80 15.85
CA VAL A 210 -17.47 -5.25 16.16
C VAL A 210 -16.47 -5.68 15.10
N ALA A 211 -16.47 -6.95 14.71
CA ALA A 211 -15.57 -7.45 13.65
C ALA A 211 -15.86 -6.77 12.30
N LEU A 212 -17.14 -6.57 11.95
CA LEU A 212 -17.51 -5.89 10.69
C LEU A 212 -17.03 -4.43 10.64
N SER A 213 -16.77 -3.80 11.79
CA SER A 213 -16.13 -2.47 11.88
C SER A 213 -14.69 -2.46 11.32
N PHE A 214 -14.11 -3.61 11.05
CA PHE A 214 -12.88 -3.75 10.27
C PHE A 214 -13.04 -3.23 8.83
N LEU A 215 -14.22 -3.43 8.22
CA LEU A 215 -14.51 -3.04 6.85
C LEU A 215 -15.35 -1.76 6.73
N ILE A 216 -16.20 -1.46 7.70
CA ILE A 216 -17.20 -0.40 7.61
C ILE A 216 -17.07 0.55 8.79
N GLU A 217 -17.18 1.84 8.51
CA GLU A 217 -17.24 2.93 9.46
C GLU A 217 -18.23 3.98 8.97
N GLY A 218 -18.53 4.98 9.78
CA GLY A 218 -19.49 5.98 9.36
C GLY A 218 -19.54 7.22 10.23
N THR A 219 -20.51 8.06 9.94
CA THR A 219 -20.80 9.28 10.70
C THR A 219 -22.30 9.51 10.78
N VAL A 220 -22.69 10.37 11.72
CA VAL A 220 -24.03 10.96 11.74
C VAL A 220 -23.96 12.29 11.01
N SER A 221 -24.94 12.60 10.18
CA SER A 221 -24.91 13.74 9.24
C SER A 221 -24.59 15.11 9.88
N THR A 222 -24.82 15.27 11.17
CA THR A 222 -24.52 16.48 11.93
C THR A 222 -23.17 16.46 12.65
N ALA A 223 -22.52 15.27 12.73
CA ALA A 223 -21.28 15.10 13.46
C ALA A 223 -20.07 15.09 12.51
N ARG A 224 -19.02 15.82 12.88
CA ARG A 224 -17.74 15.78 12.17
C ARG A 224 -16.85 14.60 12.61
N LYS A 225 -17.38 13.71 13.45
CA LYS A 225 -16.65 12.60 14.03
C LYS A 225 -17.00 11.30 13.30
N ILE A 226 -15.98 10.51 13.03
CA ILE A 226 -16.10 9.17 12.45
C ILE A 226 -16.22 8.18 13.60
N TYR A 227 -17.13 7.24 13.45
CA TYR A 227 -17.40 6.18 14.40
C TYR A 227 -17.23 4.82 13.74
N PRO A 228 -16.69 3.84 14.44
CA PRO A 228 -16.73 2.46 13.97
C PRO A 228 -18.21 1.99 13.89
N LEU A 229 -18.47 1.07 12.97
CA LEU A 229 -19.83 0.58 12.70
C LEU A 229 -20.58 0.14 13.96
N HIS A 230 -19.91 -0.60 14.85
CA HIS A 230 -20.57 -1.14 16.05
C HIS A 230 -21.05 -0.06 17.02
N GLU A 231 -20.37 1.09 17.10
CA GLU A 231 -20.84 2.22 17.92
C GLU A 231 -22.13 2.80 17.35
N LEU A 232 -22.18 2.98 16.00
CA LEU A 232 -23.39 3.48 15.33
C LEU A 232 -24.54 2.48 15.42
N ALA A 233 -24.29 1.20 15.20
CA ALA A 233 -25.32 0.16 15.27
C ALA A 233 -25.92 0.00 16.69
N LEU A 234 -25.13 0.29 17.72
CA LEU A 234 -25.55 0.25 19.11
C LEU A 234 -26.09 1.58 19.63
N TRP A 235 -26.12 2.62 18.79
CA TRP A 235 -26.66 3.90 19.22
C TRP A 235 -28.18 3.81 19.41
N GLN A 236 -28.65 4.24 20.56
CA GLN A 236 -30.06 4.05 20.99
C GLN A 236 -31.10 4.50 19.93
N PRO A 237 -30.97 5.67 19.30
CA PRO A 237 -31.92 6.10 18.26
C PRO A 237 -31.99 5.17 17.06
N LEU A 238 -30.94 4.38 16.78
CA LEU A 238 -30.81 3.52 15.61
C LEU A 238 -31.13 2.04 15.87
N HIS A 239 -31.47 1.66 17.12
CA HIS A 239 -31.74 0.25 17.47
C HIS A 239 -32.85 -0.39 16.63
N ALA A 240 -33.90 0.37 16.32
CA ALA A 240 -35.01 -0.13 15.51
C ALA A 240 -34.59 -0.42 14.08
N GLU A 241 -33.72 0.42 13.52
CA GLU A 241 -33.22 0.33 12.15
C GLU A 241 -32.14 -0.74 12.01
N SER A 242 -31.14 -0.72 12.92
CA SER A 242 -30.06 -1.72 12.95
C SER A 242 -30.53 -3.12 13.37
N GLY A 243 -31.74 -3.23 13.94
CA GLY A 243 -32.32 -4.48 14.41
C GLY A 243 -31.73 -4.98 15.73
N PHE A 244 -31.12 -4.10 16.54
CA PHE A 244 -30.57 -4.45 17.85
C PHE A 244 -31.63 -4.71 18.89
N SER A 245 -31.57 -5.86 19.56
CA SER A 245 -32.41 -6.23 20.70
C SER A 245 -31.62 -6.07 21.99
N LYS A 246 -32.14 -5.20 22.90
CA LYS A 246 -31.56 -5.01 24.23
C LYS A 246 -31.69 -6.25 25.13
N ILE A 247 -32.71 -7.07 24.87
CA ILE A 247 -32.99 -8.27 25.67
C ILE A 247 -31.98 -9.37 25.34
N THR A 248 -31.82 -9.68 24.05
CA THR A 248 -30.92 -10.74 23.60
C THR A 248 -29.47 -10.26 23.38
N LYS A 249 -29.24 -8.94 23.35
CA LYS A 249 -27.97 -8.29 23.02
C LYS A 249 -27.41 -8.70 21.64
N THR A 250 -28.32 -9.03 20.72
CA THR A 250 -28.02 -9.46 19.36
C THR A 250 -28.76 -8.59 18.34
N PHE A 251 -28.36 -8.70 17.07
CA PHE A 251 -29.00 -8.04 15.95
C PHE A 251 -29.78 -9.05 15.11
N SER A 252 -30.92 -8.65 14.58
CA SER A 252 -31.61 -9.42 13.54
C SER A 252 -30.81 -9.35 12.23
N PHE A 253 -30.44 -10.49 11.64
CA PHE A 253 -29.67 -10.56 10.40
C PHE A 253 -30.31 -9.73 9.29
N TYR A 254 -31.59 -9.96 9.03
CA TYR A 254 -32.33 -9.27 7.98
C TYR A 254 -32.36 -7.75 8.17
N LYS A 255 -32.67 -7.28 9.39
CA LYS A 255 -32.72 -5.84 9.67
C LYS A 255 -31.35 -5.20 9.57
N LEU A 256 -30.32 -5.84 10.11
CA LEU A 256 -28.95 -5.35 10.04
C LEU A 256 -28.49 -5.23 8.60
N GLU A 257 -28.72 -6.27 7.78
CA GLU A 257 -28.36 -6.24 6.37
C GLU A 257 -29.09 -5.14 5.61
N ALA A 258 -30.41 -5.01 5.81
CA ALA A 258 -31.23 -3.99 5.15
C ALA A 258 -30.76 -2.57 5.53
N TRP A 259 -30.47 -2.34 6.81
CA TRP A 259 -29.95 -1.07 7.30
C TRP A 259 -28.57 -0.74 6.72
N LEU A 260 -27.65 -1.70 6.71
CA LEU A 260 -26.33 -1.52 6.11
C LEU A 260 -26.42 -1.17 4.62
N ARG A 261 -27.26 -1.88 3.86
CA ARG A 261 -27.47 -1.59 2.42
C ARG A 261 -28.08 -0.21 2.19
N ALA A 262 -28.98 0.23 3.04
CA ALA A 262 -29.62 1.53 2.94
C ALA A 262 -28.68 2.71 3.28
N CYS A 263 -27.77 2.51 4.23
CA CYS A 263 -26.86 3.56 4.71
C CYS A 263 -25.49 3.58 4.01
N LEU A 264 -25.12 2.52 3.26
CA LEU A 264 -23.81 2.41 2.64
C LEU A 264 -23.68 3.37 1.45
N THR A 265 -22.75 4.31 1.56
CA THR A 265 -22.48 5.35 0.57
C THR A 265 -21.02 5.32 0.11
N GLY A 266 -20.66 6.19 -0.85
CA GLY A 266 -19.27 6.34 -1.28
C GLY A 266 -18.39 6.89 -0.16
N ASN A 267 -17.15 6.40 -0.10
CA ASN A 267 -16.20 6.85 0.92
C ASN A 267 -15.86 8.34 0.73
N PRO A 268 -16.21 9.23 1.67
CA PRO A 268 -15.97 10.66 1.57
C PRO A 268 -14.47 11.02 1.64
N PHE A 269 -13.62 10.08 2.08
CA PHE A 269 -12.18 10.25 2.16
C PHE A 269 -11.43 9.44 1.09
N GLY A 270 -12.16 8.78 0.18
CA GLY A 270 -11.63 7.93 -0.86
C GLY A 270 -11.01 8.68 -2.05
N THR A 271 -10.45 7.92 -2.98
CA THR A 271 -9.78 8.44 -4.18
C THR A 271 -10.71 9.32 -5.03
N SER A 272 -11.95 8.87 -5.23
CA SER A 272 -12.94 9.60 -6.04
C SER A 272 -13.33 10.93 -5.43
N ALA A 273 -13.53 10.98 -4.13
CA ALA A 273 -13.82 12.21 -3.41
C ALA A 273 -12.60 13.16 -3.44
N CYS A 274 -11.40 12.62 -3.24
CA CYS A 274 -10.15 13.38 -3.32
C CYS A 274 -9.96 14.03 -4.70
N LEU A 275 -10.21 13.31 -5.78
CA LEU A 275 -10.08 13.83 -7.14
C LEU A 275 -11.15 14.88 -7.51
N LYS A 276 -12.37 14.75 -6.95
CA LYS A 276 -13.49 15.69 -7.22
C LYS A 276 -13.38 16.97 -6.40
N SER A 277 -13.11 16.86 -5.12
CA SER A 277 -13.19 17.96 -4.16
C SER A 277 -11.97 18.12 -3.26
N GLY A 278 -10.89 17.39 -3.52
CA GLY A 278 -9.66 17.47 -2.77
C GLY A 278 -8.98 18.83 -2.89
N LYS A 279 -8.30 19.25 -1.83
CA LYS A 279 -7.50 20.47 -1.85
C LYS A 279 -6.28 20.28 -2.73
N LYS A 280 -6.04 21.20 -3.65
CA LYS A 280 -4.79 21.23 -4.41
C LYS A 280 -3.64 21.56 -3.45
N LEU A 281 -2.57 20.76 -3.53
CA LEU A 281 -1.36 21.00 -2.77
C LEU A 281 -0.42 21.89 -3.56
N ALA A 282 0.11 22.94 -2.91
CA ALA A 282 1.20 23.74 -3.44
C ALA A 282 2.53 22.99 -3.23
N TRP A 283 3.41 23.05 -4.22
CA TRP A 283 4.72 22.39 -4.22
C TRP A 283 5.83 23.41 -4.37
N ALA A 284 6.83 23.33 -3.50
CA ALA A 284 7.89 24.35 -3.42
C ALA A 284 8.77 24.42 -4.68
N HIS A 285 8.92 23.33 -5.41
CA HIS A 285 9.75 23.21 -6.60
C HIS A 285 8.95 22.87 -7.86
N GLN A 286 7.69 23.27 -7.90
CA GLN A 286 6.90 23.11 -9.12
C GLN A 286 7.32 24.17 -10.12
N VAL A 287 7.90 23.75 -11.25
CA VAL A 287 8.18 24.63 -12.38
C VAL A 287 6.86 25.06 -12.99
N GLU A 288 6.52 26.35 -12.87
CA GLU A 288 5.32 26.90 -13.49
C GLU A 288 5.45 26.82 -15.02
N GLY A 289 4.48 26.25 -15.68
CA GLY A 289 4.28 26.43 -17.11
C GLY A 289 4.13 25.19 -17.98
N THR A 290 4.35 23.97 -17.50
CA THR A 290 4.48 22.85 -18.42
C THR A 290 3.33 21.86 -18.51
N THR A 291 2.31 21.85 -17.62
CA THR A 291 1.17 20.96 -17.91
C THR A 291 -0.14 21.37 -17.21
N LYS A 292 -1.12 21.72 -17.99
CA LYS A 292 -2.53 21.85 -17.59
C LYS A 292 -3.18 20.51 -17.16
N ARG A 293 -2.47 19.40 -17.19
CA ARG A 293 -3.01 18.04 -16.96
C ARG A 293 -2.66 17.41 -15.61
N ALA A 294 -1.58 17.87 -14.95
CA ALA A 294 -1.19 17.32 -13.66
C ALA A 294 -2.26 17.60 -12.59
N LYS A 295 -2.74 16.54 -11.94
CA LYS A 295 -3.70 16.62 -10.85
C LYS A 295 -3.03 16.12 -9.57
N ILE A 296 -2.83 17.02 -8.62
CA ILE A 296 -2.27 16.72 -7.30
C ILE A 296 -3.28 17.22 -6.28
N ALA A 297 -3.92 16.30 -5.59
CA ALA A 297 -4.96 16.61 -4.64
C ALA A 297 -4.77 15.82 -3.34
N CYS A 298 -5.12 16.44 -2.22
CA CYS A 298 -5.27 15.80 -0.94
C CYS A 298 -6.74 15.80 -0.55
N ASN A 299 -7.21 14.77 0.10
CA ASN A 299 -8.53 14.80 0.71
C ASN A 299 -8.56 15.92 1.78
N THR A 300 -9.72 16.47 2.03
CA THR A 300 -9.91 17.74 2.74
C THR A 300 -9.17 17.81 4.08
N HIS A 301 -8.84 19.03 4.56
CA HIS A 301 -8.25 19.29 5.88
C HIS A 301 -9.02 18.71 7.07
N MET A 302 -10.24 18.28 6.84
CA MET A 302 -11.14 17.70 7.85
C MET A 302 -10.94 16.21 8.02
N ALA A 303 -10.19 15.53 7.11
CA ALA A 303 -9.93 14.11 7.24
C ALA A 303 -9.03 13.85 8.47
N PRO A 304 -9.38 12.91 9.34
CA PRO A 304 -8.49 12.43 10.39
C PRO A 304 -7.17 11.93 9.79
N ARG A 305 -6.09 11.93 10.58
CA ARG A 305 -4.77 11.47 10.08
C ARG A 305 -4.83 10.08 9.43
N MET A 306 -5.62 9.18 10.00
CA MET A 306 -5.80 7.81 9.50
C MET A 306 -6.50 7.70 8.13
N HIS A 307 -7.14 8.79 7.68
CA HIS A 307 -7.87 8.81 6.40
C HIS A 307 -7.25 9.77 5.39
N ARG A 308 -6.06 10.29 5.68
CA ARG A 308 -5.38 11.19 4.73
C ARG A 308 -4.97 10.44 3.48
N LEU A 309 -5.36 10.99 2.35
CA LEU A 309 -5.04 10.47 1.04
C LEU A 309 -4.49 11.61 0.17
N VAL A 310 -3.35 11.36 -0.45
CA VAL A 310 -2.76 12.23 -1.46
C VAL A 310 -2.77 11.49 -2.79
N VAL A 311 -3.37 12.10 -3.79
CA VAL A 311 -3.42 11.57 -5.16
C VAL A 311 -2.62 12.47 -6.08
N MET A 312 -1.66 11.88 -6.78
CA MET A 312 -0.85 12.53 -7.80
C MET A 312 -1.12 11.84 -9.14
N SER A 313 -1.59 12.57 -10.12
CA SER A 313 -1.91 11.97 -11.42
C SER A 313 -1.41 12.84 -12.56
N GLN A 314 -0.87 12.18 -13.60
CA GLN A 314 -0.47 12.82 -14.86
C GLN A 314 0.61 13.90 -14.69
N VAL A 315 1.55 13.71 -13.76
CA VAL A 315 2.75 14.54 -13.64
C VAL A 315 3.67 14.20 -14.80
N TYR A 316 4.11 15.20 -15.53
CA TYR A 316 4.93 15.04 -16.73
C TYR A 316 6.09 16.02 -16.73
N LYS A 317 7.32 15.50 -16.85
CA LYS A 317 8.56 16.28 -16.90
C LYS A 317 8.69 17.32 -15.79
N GLN A 318 8.38 16.93 -14.56
CA GLN A 318 8.43 17.82 -13.40
C GLN A 318 9.23 17.20 -12.27
N THR A 319 9.88 18.07 -11.51
CA THR A 319 10.44 17.71 -10.19
C THR A 319 9.54 18.26 -9.11
N LEU A 320 9.04 17.37 -8.25
CA LEU A 320 8.17 17.71 -7.14
C LEU A 320 8.81 17.24 -5.84
N ALA A 321 8.99 18.15 -4.89
CA ALA A 321 9.54 17.82 -3.58
C ALA A 321 8.62 18.32 -2.48
N LYS A 322 8.34 17.47 -1.50
CA LYS A 322 7.58 17.84 -0.32
C LYS A 322 8.00 17.03 0.91
N SER A 323 8.28 17.77 1.98
CA SER A 323 8.31 17.27 3.33
C SER A 323 7.33 18.13 4.13
N SER A 324 6.30 17.55 4.69
CA SER A 324 5.23 18.31 5.36
C SER A 324 4.42 17.40 6.27
N ASP A 325 3.98 17.94 7.39
CA ASP A 325 3.07 17.27 8.33
C ASP A 325 1.78 16.78 7.67
N THR A 326 1.40 17.39 6.53
CA THR A 326 0.22 16.92 5.77
C THR A 326 0.42 15.54 5.15
N LEU A 327 1.67 15.11 4.95
CA LEU A 327 2.01 13.79 4.41
C LEU A 327 2.20 12.73 5.50
N VAL A 328 2.47 13.14 6.74
CA VAL A 328 2.72 12.19 7.84
C VAL A 328 1.53 11.26 8.04
N GLY A 329 1.77 9.95 7.90
CA GLY A 329 0.74 8.91 8.01
C GLY A 329 -0.28 8.89 6.87
N ALA A 330 -0.01 9.56 5.75
CA ALA A 330 -0.92 9.56 4.60
C ALA A 330 -0.74 8.32 3.71
N HIS A 331 -1.85 7.90 3.09
CA HIS A 331 -1.82 7.04 1.92
C HIS A 331 -1.53 7.87 0.68
N VAL A 332 -0.56 7.48 -0.12
CA VAL A 332 -0.20 8.20 -1.35
C VAL A 332 -0.49 7.32 -2.56
N LYS A 333 -1.19 7.88 -3.54
CA LYS A 333 -1.47 7.22 -4.82
C LYS A 333 -0.89 8.04 -5.96
N ILE A 334 0.03 7.44 -6.71
CA ILE A 334 0.72 8.06 -7.84
C ILE A 334 0.34 7.31 -9.11
N HIS A 335 -0.22 8.01 -10.09
CA HIS A 335 -0.78 7.37 -11.27
C HIS A 335 -0.42 8.12 -12.56
N ARG A 336 0.06 7.39 -13.57
CA ARG A 336 0.38 7.92 -14.90
C ARG A 336 1.34 9.12 -14.88
N CYS A 337 2.38 9.06 -14.05
CA CYS A 337 3.48 10.02 -14.09
C CYS A 337 4.53 9.55 -15.10
N ASN A 338 5.15 10.49 -15.79
CA ASN A 338 6.16 10.18 -16.80
C ASN A 338 7.29 11.21 -16.78
N GLU A 339 8.54 10.73 -16.93
CA GLU A 339 9.75 11.55 -16.96
C GLU A 339 9.84 12.54 -15.78
N SER A 340 9.44 12.12 -14.59
CA SER A 340 9.31 12.99 -13.42
C SER A 340 10.12 12.51 -12.23
N PHE A 341 10.53 13.46 -11.39
CA PHE A 341 11.24 13.22 -10.13
C PHE A 341 10.34 13.64 -8.98
N ILE A 342 9.97 12.70 -8.13
CA ILE A 342 9.01 12.93 -7.04
C ILE A 342 9.65 12.54 -5.70
N TYR A 343 9.81 13.54 -4.83
CA TYR A 343 10.40 13.43 -3.50
C TYR A 343 9.33 13.65 -2.43
N LEU A 344 8.96 12.61 -1.71
CA LEU A 344 8.00 12.67 -0.60
C LEU A 344 8.70 12.14 0.64
N LEU A 345 9.32 13.01 1.42
CA LEU A 345 10.30 12.61 2.45
C LEU A 345 9.72 12.53 3.86
N SER A 346 8.44 12.79 4.04
CA SER A 346 7.74 12.54 5.31
C SER A 346 7.42 11.06 5.51
N PRO A 347 7.29 10.58 6.75
CA PRO A 347 6.80 9.22 7.01
C PRO A 347 5.38 9.02 6.44
N LEU A 348 5.19 7.97 5.64
CA LEU A 348 3.96 7.64 4.93
C LEU A 348 3.33 6.36 5.48
N ARG A 349 2.02 6.23 5.38
CA ARG A 349 1.33 4.98 5.76
C ARG A 349 1.47 3.91 4.68
N SER A 350 1.11 4.23 3.45
CA SER A 350 1.31 3.37 2.28
C SER A 350 1.49 4.18 1.01
N VAL A 351 2.15 3.59 0.02
CA VAL A 351 2.31 4.21 -1.31
C VAL A 351 1.91 3.22 -2.39
N THR A 352 1.14 3.69 -3.36
CA THR A 352 0.82 2.93 -4.58
C THR A 352 1.26 3.73 -5.80
N ILE A 353 2.14 3.15 -6.62
CA ILE A 353 2.65 3.73 -7.87
C ILE A 353 2.12 2.87 -9.01
N GLU A 354 1.32 3.47 -9.89
CA GLU A 354 0.64 2.74 -10.96
C GLU A 354 0.81 3.43 -12.32
N LYS A 355 1.14 2.64 -13.34
CA LYS A 355 1.24 3.10 -14.75
C LYS A 355 2.19 4.28 -14.94
N CYS A 356 3.26 4.34 -14.17
CA CYS A 356 4.30 5.36 -14.28
C CYS A 356 5.44 4.88 -15.18
N ARG A 357 6.13 5.82 -15.84
CA ARG A 357 7.23 5.53 -16.76
C ARG A 357 8.37 6.52 -16.60
N ASN A 358 9.60 6.05 -16.83
CA ASN A 358 10.81 6.88 -16.87
C ASN A 358 10.90 7.87 -15.71
N SER A 359 10.50 7.46 -14.51
CA SER A 359 10.33 8.37 -13.37
C SER A 359 11.09 7.87 -12.15
N THR A 360 11.53 8.81 -11.33
CA THR A 360 12.23 8.52 -10.07
C THR A 360 11.37 8.98 -8.89
N PHE A 361 11.22 8.09 -7.91
CA PHE A 361 10.48 8.31 -6.68
C PHE A 361 11.41 8.15 -5.49
N VAL A 362 11.56 9.19 -4.69
CA VAL A 362 12.30 9.16 -3.43
C VAL A 362 11.29 9.36 -2.31
N LEU A 363 11.12 8.34 -1.50
CA LEU A 363 10.04 8.25 -0.53
C LEU A 363 10.63 8.13 0.88
N GLY A 364 10.02 8.81 1.83
CA GLY A 364 10.30 8.66 3.25
C GLY A 364 9.89 7.27 3.74
N PRO A 365 10.09 6.99 5.04
CA PRO A 365 9.72 5.71 5.61
C PRO A 365 8.23 5.39 5.37
N ILE A 366 7.94 4.18 4.87
CA ILE A 366 6.58 3.71 4.59
C ILE A 366 6.23 2.64 5.62
N GLU A 367 5.26 2.95 6.46
CA GLU A 367 4.90 2.14 7.60
C GLU A 367 4.36 0.75 7.21
N THR A 368 3.61 0.64 6.11
CA THR A 368 2.98 -0.62 5.73
C THR A 368 3.50 -1.16 4.40
N ALA A 369 2.99 -0.68 3.28
CA ALA A 369 3.29 -1.26 1.98
C ALA A 369 3.58 -0.22 0.91
N LEU A 370 4.53 -0.55 0.04
CA LEU A 370 4.79 0.10 -1.22
C LEU A 370 4.35 -0.85 -2.35
N HIS A 371 3.43 -0.41 -3.19
CA HIS A 371 2.93 -1.17 -4.33
C HIS A 371 3.36 -0.52 -5.64
N LEU A 372 4.04 -1.28 -6.48
CA LEU A 372 4.34 -0.92 -7.86
C LEU A 372 3.51 -1.78 -8.81
N HIS A 373 2.75 -1.15 -9.69
CA HIS A 373 1.89 -1.86 -10.62
C HIS A 373 1.96 -1.27 -12.03
N SER A 374 2.20 -2.11 -13.04
CA SER A 374 2.24 -1.71 -14.46
C SER A 374 3.17 -0.52 -14.71
N CYS A 375 4.30 -0.46 -14.04
CA CYS A 375 5.33 0.55 -14.22
C CYS A 375 6.38 0.09 -15.23
N ASP A 376 7.10 1.06 -15.82
CA ASP A 376 8.08 0.82 -16.84
C ASP A 376 9.26 1.79 -16.64
N ASN A 377 10.49 1.26 -16.51
CA ASN A 377 11.70 2.03 -16.25
C ASN A 377 11.52 3.05 -15.11
N VAL A 378 11.12 2.59 -13.93
CA VAL A 378 10.99 3.43 -12.74
C VAL A 378 12.11 3.15 -11.74
N LYS A 379 12.61 4.20 -11.12
CA LYS A 379 13.56 4.12 -10.01
C LYS A 379 12.85 4.50 -8.72
N VAL A 380 12.88 3.62 -7.73
CA VAL A 380 12.27 3.88 -6.43
C VAL A 380 13.30 3.74 -5.32
N ILE A 381 13.43 4.79 -4.52
CA ILE A 381 14.27 4.84 -3.33
C ILE A 381 13.33 4.99 -2.14
N ALA A 382 13.24 3.96 -1.32
CA ALA A 382 12.31 3.95 -0.20
C ALA A 382 12.77 2.99 0.90
N VAL A 383 12.28 3.25 2.11
CA VAL A 383 12.32 2.33 3.23
C VAL A 383 10.88 1.91 3.51
N CYS A 384 10.55 0.63 3.41
CA CYS A 384 9.18 0.17 3.57
C CYS A 384 9.11 -1.19 4.28
N HIS A 385 8.01 -1.43 4.98
CA HIS A 385 7.79 -2.72 5.64
C HIS A 385 7.57 -3.84 4.60
N ARG A 386 6.83 -3.55 3.54
CA ARG A 386 6.54 -4.50 2.46
C ARG A 386 6.61 -3.82 1.10
N LEU A 387 7.30 -4.47 0.16
CA LEU A 387 7.32 -4.08 -1.25
C LEU A 387 6.53 -5.13 -2.06
N SER A 388 5.61 -4.67 -2.90
CA SER A 388 4.87 -5.52 -3.84
C SER A 388 5.04 -4.98 -5.25
N ILE A 389 5.51 -5.83 -6.15
CA ILE A 389 5.74 -5.48 -7.56
C ILE A 389 4.88 -6.39 -8.44
N SER A 390 4.13 -5.81 -9.35
CA SER A 390 3.28 -6.55 -10.27
C SER A 390 3.22 -5.90 -11.65
N SER A 391 3.33 -6.71 -12.70
CA SER A 391 3.24 -6.26 -14.10
C SER A 391 4.19 -5.10 -14.44
N THR A 392 5.39 -5.09 -13.88
CA THR A 392 6.39 -4.03 -14.02
C THR A 392 7.57 -4.56 -14.82
N THR A 393 8.12 -3.74 -15.72
CA THR A 393 9.25 -4.07 -16.60
C THR A 393 10.49 -3.25 -16.24
N GLU A 394 11.67 -3.83 -16.45
CA GLU A 394 12.98 -3.20 -16.24
C GLU A 394 13.25 -2.66 -14.82
N ASP A 395 12.78 -3.38 -13.81
CA ASP A 395 13.03 -2.99 -12.43
C ASP A 395 14.34 -3.60 -11.91
N HIS A 396 15.27 -2.73 -11.56
CA HIS A 396 16.45 -3.10 -10.80
C HIS A 396 16.17 -2.89 -9.32
N MET A 397 16.20 -3.98 -8.55
CA MET A 397 16.02 -3.89 -7.11
C MET A 397 17.28 -3.38 -6.42
N ALA A 398 17.26 -2.12 -6.01
CA ALA A 398 18.18 -1.62 -5.01
C ALA A 398 17.58 -1.84 -3.61
N ARG A 399 18.45 -2.12 -2.62
CA ARG A 399 18.00 -2.39 -1.27
C ARG A 399 17.16 -1.27 -0.69
N THR A 400 16.01 -1.62 -0.17
CA THR A 400 15.24 -0.81 0.76
C THR A 400 15.64 -1.21 2.18
N GLY A 401 16.27 -0.29 2.91
CA GLY A 401 16.75 -0.63 4.25
C GLY A 401 15.64 -0.57 5.29
N LEU A 402 15.34 -1.69 5.93
CA LEU A 402 14.81 -1.73 7.29
C LEU A 402 15.46 -2.87 8.03
N ALA A 403 15.96 -2.60 9.21
CA ALA A 403 16.55 -3.59 10.09
C ALA A 403 15.48 -4.39 10.83
N THR A 404 14.53 -4.95 10.13
CA THR A 404 13.62 -5.94 10.72
C THR A 404 14.07 -7.33 10.31
N VAL A 405 14.28 -8.18 11.25
CA VAL A 405 14.65 -9.57 11.04
C VAL A 405 13.38 -10.43 11.06
N PRO A 406 13.20 -11.32 10.11
CA PRO A 406 14.02 -11.56 8.93
C PRO A 406 13.77 -10.55 7.81
N ASN A 407 14.83 -10.07 7.17
CA ASN A 407 14.74 -9.15 6.05
C ASN A 407 14.94 -9.94 4.73
N TYR A 408 13.88 -10.12 3.97
CA TYR A 408 13.88 -10.90 2.73
C TYR A 408 14.16 -10.06 1.47
N TRP A 409 14.78 -8.90 1.60
CA TRP A 409 15.04 -8.00 0.49
C TRP A 409 15.80 -8.64 -0.68
N ASN A 410 16.67 -9.60 -0.40
CA ASN A 410 17.48 -10.34 -1.37
C ASN A 410 16.86 -11.69 -1.78
N ASN A 411 15.73 -12.06 -1.21
CA ASN A 411 15.01 -13.29 -1.52
C ASN A 411 13.51 -13.02 -1.63
N PRO A 412 13.07 -12.27 -2.64
CA PRO A 412 11.67 -11.92 -2.81
C PRO A 412 10.82 -13.16 -3.11
N MET A 413 9.63 -13.19 -2.53
CA MET A 413 8.65 -14.23 -2.78
C MET A 413 8.00 -14.03 -4.15
N VAL A 414 8.12 -15.00 -5.03
CA VAL A 414 7.42 -15.01 -6.32
C VAL A 414 6.11 -15.74 -6.16
N VAL A 415 5.00 -15.02 -6.35
CA VAL A 415 3.65 -15.56 -6.25
C VAL A 415 3.01 -15.57 -7.64
N CYS A 416 2.37 -16.68 -7.99
CA CYS A 416 1.59 -16.83 -9.22
C CYS A 416 2.40 -16.78 -10.52
N ARG A 417 3.45 -17.57 -10.60
CA ARG A 417 4.15 -17.79 -11.85
C ARG A 417 3.95 -19.21 -12.35
N GLU A 418 3.32 -19.33 -13.51
CA GLU A 418 3.32 -20.55 -14.29
C GLU A 418 4.56 -20.50 -15.22
N ASN A 419 5.49 -21.44 -14.99
CA ASN A 419 6.62 -21.78 -15.87
C ASN A 419 7.47 -20.63 -16.45
N SER A 420 8.52 -20.22 -15.75
CA SER A 420 9.74 -19.76 -16.45
C SER A 420 10.98 -19.83 -15.56
N ASP A 421 12.04 -20.34 -16.12
CA ASP A 421 13.39 -20.48 -15.54
C ASP A 421 14.19 -19.16 -15.46
N THR A 422 13.59 -18.03 -15.81
CA THR A 422 14.26 -16.72 -15.74
C THR A 422 14.04 -16.05 -14.41
N SER A 423 15.09 -15.52 -13.80
CA SER A 423 15.01 -14.73 -12.58
C SER A 423 14.09 -13.52 -12.80
N VAL A 424 13.11 -13.33 -11.90
CA VAL A 424 12.12 -12.24 -11.98
C VAL A 424 12.70 -10.92 -11.52
N PHE A 425 13.80 -10.98 -10.80
CA PHE A 425 14.47 -9.82 -10.23
C PHE A 425 15.97 -9.99 -10.36
N GLN A 426 16.67 -8.87 -10.41
CA GLN A 426 18.12 -8.82 -10.33
C GLN A 426 18.51 -7.89 -9.19
N LEU A 427 19.44 -8.35 -8.34
CA LEU A 427 20.01 -7.52 -7.30
C LEU A 427 21.05 -6.59 -7.91
N LEU A 428 21.03 -5.32 -7.51
CA LEU A 428 22.07 -4.37 -7.90
C LEU A 428 23.42 -4.82 -7.34
N PRO A 429 24.47 -5.01 -8.17
CA PRO A 429 25.78 -5.34 -7.67
C PRO A 429 26.29 -4.30 -6.67
N PRO A 430 26.93 -4.69 -5.55
CA PRO A 430 27.47 -3.74 -4.58
C PRO A 430 28.42 -2.70 -5.19
N SER A 431 29.14 -3.05 -6.25
CA SER A 431 30.05 -2.15 -6.98
C SER A 431 29.33 -1.02 -7.71
N GLU A 432 28.08 -1.22 -8.09
CA GLU A 432 27.24 -0.24 -8.80
C GLU A 432 26.37 0.58 -7.84
N PHE A 433 26.26 0.13 -6.59
CA PHE A 433 25.47 0.85 -5.58
C PHE A 433 26.13 2.18 -5.20
N TYR A 434 25.34 3.23 -5.13
CA TYR A 434 25.70 4.53 -4.56
C TYR A 434 24.55 5.09 -3.72
N ILE A 435 24.91 5.93 -2.76
CA ILE A 435 23.90 6.64 -1.96
C ILE A 435 23.24 7.68 -2.84
N PHE A 436 21.92 7.68 -2.89
CA PHE A 436 21.18 8.65 -3.70
C PHE A 436 21.35 10.06 -3.10
N ILE A 437 21.76 11.00 -3.93
CA ILE A 437 21.96 12.38 -3.53
C ILE A 437 20.67 13.17 -3.78
N ILE A 438 20.15 13.82 -2.73
CA ILE A 438 19.04 14.75 -2.84
C ILE A 438 19.65 16.11 -3.19
N PRO A 439 19.32 16.71 -4.36
CA PRO A 439 20.02 17.90 -4.87
C PRO A 439 19.47 19.22 -4.31
N PHE A 440 18.86 19.21 -3.12
CA PHE A 440 18.35 20.41 -2.44
C PHE A 440 18.39 20.19 -0.92
N GLU A 441 18.43 21.29 -0.17
CA GLU A 441 18.41 21.24 1.28
C GLU A 441 17.05 20.79 1.81
N MET A 442 17.07 19.94 2.82
CA MET A 442 15.90 19.42 3.51
C MET A 442 16.06 19.64 5.01
N GLU A 443 14.95 19.90 5.69
CA GLU A 443 14.94 19.89 7.15
C GLU A 443 15.11 18.46 7.67
N GLY A 444 15.95 18.29 8.68
CA GLY A 444 16.23 17.01 9.32
C GLY A 444 17.57 16.39 8.94
N ASP A 445 17.98 15.39 9.69
CA ASP A 445 19.20 14.63 9.42
C ASP A 445 18.90 13.53 8.39
N THR A 446 19.51 13.64 7.21
CA THR A 446 19.36 12.69 6.11
C THR A 446 20.60 11.81 5.93
N THR A 447 21.59 11.90 6.81
CA THR A 447 22.88 11.23 6.65
C THR A 447 22.84 9.76 7.07
N GLU A 448 21.96 9.39 7.99
CA GLU A 448 21.84 8.02 8.46
C GLU A 448 20.77 7.24 7.69
N ILE A 449 21.16 6.05 7.22
CA ILE A 449 20.22 5.09 6.62
C ILE A 449 19.65 4.25 7.77
N PRO A 450 18.35 4.31 8.03
CA PRO A 450 17.73 3.50 9.07
C PRO A 450 18.05 2.01 8.87
N GLY A 451 18.57 1.36 9.91
CA GLY A 451 18.96 -0.06 9.86
C GLY A 451 20.26 -0.36 9.13
N GLY A 452 20.98 0.66 8.66
CA GLY A 452 22.28 0.52 8.00
C GLY A 452 22.23 -0.17 6.63
N LEU A 453 23.40 -0.39 6.04
CA LEU A 453 23.57 -1.12 4.79
C LEU A 453 24.05 -2.56 5.05
N PRO A 454 23.75 -3.55 4.17
CA PRO A 454 24.43 -4.84 4.26
C PRO A 454 25.92 -4.68 4.13
N SER A 455 26.67 -5.55 4.79
CA SER A 455 28.14 -5.49 4.85
C SER A 455 28.81 -5.41 3.46
N ALA A 456 28.27 -6.10 2.46
CA ALA A 456 28.78 -6.04 1.09
C ALA A 456 28.68 -4.66 0.46
N TYR A 457 27.55 -3.96 0.63
CA TYR A 457 27.33 -2.60 0.12
C TYR A 457 28.12 -1.57 0.92
N GLN A 458 28.17 -1.72 2.25
CA GLN A 458 28.97 -0.86 3.11
C GLN A 458 30.47 -0.96 2.76
N LYS A 459 30.97 -2.18 2.55
CA LYS A 459 32.37 -2.41 2.09
C LYS A 459 32.63 -1.76 0.74
N ALA A 460 31.70 -1.88 -0.22
CA ALA A 460 31.84 -1.27 -1.54
C ALA A 460 31.89 0.26 -1.47
N LEU A 461 31.06 0.89 -0.63
CA LEU A 461 31.10 2.33 -0.39
C LEU A 461 32.43 2.77 0.26
N SER A 462 32.89 2.06 1.30
CA SER A 462 34.17 2.35 1.95
C SER A 462 35.36 2.22 1.01
N GLN A 463 35.36 1.21 0.16
CA GLN A 463 36.41 1.04 -0.86
C GLN A 463 36.40 2.18 -1.89
N ARG A 464 35.22 2.64 -2.27
CA ARG A 464 35.08 3.79 -3.19
C ARG A 464 35.60 5.08 -2.54
N GLU A 465 35.23 5.31 -1.30
CA GLU A 465 35.71 6.47 -0.54
C GLU A 465 37.23 6.46 -0.40
N GLN A 466 37.82 5.32 -0.06
CA GLN A 466 39.28 5.17 -0.03
C GLN A 466 39.94 5.48 -1.38
N LYS A 467 39.37 5.01 -2.48
CA LYS A 467 39.87 5.33 -3.83
C LYS A 467 39.81 6.83 -4.12
N ILE A 468 38.73 7.50 -3.71
CA ILE A 468 38.58 8.95 -3.88
C ILE A 468 39.65 9.69 -3.05
N GLN A 469 39.88 9.28 -1.81
CA GLN A 469 40.90 9.88 -0.95
C GLN A 469 42.33 9.69 -1.50
N ILE A 470 42.65 8.48 -1.98
CA ILE A 470 43.92 8.19 -2.66
C ILE A 470 44.09 9.08 -3.87
N TRP A 471 43.04 9.16 -4.71
CA TRP A 471 43.06 10.01 -5.89
C TRP A 471 43.25 11.49 -5.57
N GLN A 472 42.53 12.02 -4.60
CA GLN A 472 42.69 13.40 -4.12
C GLN A 472 44.09 13.68 -3.60
N LYS A 473 44.68 12.73 -2.86
CA LYS A 473 46.04 12.81 -2.38
C LYS A 473 47.04 12.83 -3.53
N THR A 474 46.92 11.92 -4.51
CA THR A 474 47.74 11.85 -5.69
C THR A 474 47.72 13.15 -6.49
N VAL A 475 46.54 13.72 -6.71
CA VAL A 475 46.38 15.01 -7.41
C VAL A 475 47.06 16.16 -6.63
N LYS A 476 46.98 16.14 -5.31
CA LYS A 476 47.65 17.12 -4.47
C LYS A 476 49.18 17.02 -4.52
N GLU A 477 49.71 15.79 -4.51
CA GLU A 477 51.14 15.49 -4.54
C GLU A 477 51.77 15.72 -5.91
N ALA A 478 50.98 15.64 -6.98
CA ALA A 478 51.43 15.84 -8.34
C ALA A 478 51.94 17.28 -8.65
N ARG A 479 51.72 18.25 -7.74
CA ARG A 479 52.19 19.63 -7.87
C ARG A 479 51.98 20.24 -9.26
N LEU A 480 50.79 20.04 -9.85
CA LEU A 480 50.44 20.51 -11.17
C LEU A 480 50.65 22.02 -11.33
N THR A 481 51.19 22.43 -12.48
CA THR A 481 51.30 23.85 -12.85
C THR A 481 49.89 24.47 -13.03
N LYS A 482 49.81 25.79 -13.13
CA LYS A 482 48.52 26.49 -13.29
C LYS A 482 47.77 26.05 -14.54
N ASP A 483 48.45 25.84 -15.63
CA ASP A 483 47.86 25.41 -16.93
C ASP A 483 47.47 23.94 -16.90
N GLN A 484 48.28 23.08 -16.27
CA GLN A 484 47.91 21.69 -16.06
C GLN A 484 46.71 21.54 -15.17
N ARG A 485 46.53 22.36 -14.13
CA ARG A 485 45.33 22.36 -13.29
C ARG A 485 44.07 22.74 -14.10
N LYS A 486 44.15 23.77 -14.96
CA LYS A 486 43.05 24.12 -15.84
C LYS A 486 42.66 22.99 -16.78
N GLN A 487 43.63 22.38 -17.45
CA GLN A 487 43.40 21.25 -18.34
C GLN A 487 42.79 20.06 -17.58
N PHE A 488 43.30 19.76 -16.40
CA PHE A 488 42.78 18.71 -15.54
C PHE A 488 41.36 19.00 -15.09
N GLN A 489 41.05 20.24 -14.69
CA GLN A 489 39.70 20.65 -14.32
C GLN A 489 38.72 20.45 -15.49
N VAL A 490 39.06 20.88 -16.70
CA VAL A 490 38.23 20.66 -17.90
C VAL A 490 37.99 19.16 -18.15
N LEU A 491 39.02 18.33 -17.97
CA LEU A 491 38.89 16.88 -18.12
C LEU A 491 37.90 16.29 -17.10
N VAL A 492 38.02 16.70 -15.84
CA VAL A 492 37.11 16.24 -14.75
C VAL A 492 35.67 16.70 -15.02
N GLU A 493 35.49 17.96 -15.40
CA GLU A 493 34.17 18.53 -15.73
C GLU A 493 33.51 17.76 -16.90
N ASN A 494 34.26 17.48 -17.96
CA ASN A 494 33.78 16.70 -19.10
C ASN A 494 33.39 15.28 -18.68
N LYS A 495 34.19 14.62 -17.85
CA LYS A 495 33.90 13.26 -17.38
C LYS A 495 32.70 13.25 -16.42
N PHE A 496 32.58 14.25 -15.58
CA PHE A 496 31.41 14.43 -14.71
C PHE A 496 30.14 14.68 -15.54
N TYR A 497 30.25 15.49 -16.59
CA TYR A 497 29.15 15.74 -17.49
C TYR A 497 28.70 14.48 -18.27
N GLU A 498 29.65 13.71 -18.79
CA GLU A 498 29.36 12.40 -19.39
C GLU A 498 28.64 11.47 -18.40
N TRP A 499 29.11 11.43 -17.15
CA TRP A 499 28.50 10.62 -16.10
C TRP A 499 27.07 11.08 -15.79
N LEU A 500 26.83 12.39 -15.70
CA LEU A 500 25.48 12.95 -15.47
C LEU A 500 24.50 12.52 -16.59
N ILE A 501 24.96 12.51 -17.84
CA ILE A 501 24.13 12.08 -18.98
C ILE A 501 23.84 10.57 -18.87
N ASN A 502 24.88 9.75 -18.72
CA ASN A 502 24.76 8.30 -18.72
C ASN A 502 23.92 7.76 -17.56
N THR A 503 23.89 8.45 -16.43
CA THR A 503 23.13 8.08 -15.24
C THR A 503 21.74 8.74 -15.17
N GLY A 504 21.39 9.63 -16.09
CA GLY A 504 20.14 10.38 -16.10
C GLY A 504 20.07 11.51 -15.05
N HIS A 505 21.14 11.76 -14.29
CA HIS A 505 21.18 12.80 -13.24
C HIS A 505 21.15 14.20 -13.85
N ARG A 506 21.62 14.37 -15.09
CA ARG A 506 21.49 15.65 -15.78
C ARG A 506 20.04 16.09 -15.91
N GLN A 507 19.16 15.19 -16.34
CA GLN A 507 17.74 15.49 -16.49
C GLN A 507 17.10 15.91 -15.15
N GLN A 508 17.55 15.31 -14.05
CA GLN A 508 17.16 15.70 -12.70
C GLN A 508 17.59 17.14 -12.38
N LEU A 509 18.83 17.50 -12.66
CA LEU A 509 19.35 18.86 -12.44
C LEU A 509 18.66 19.90 -13.34
N ASP A 510 18.50 19.59 -14.63
CA ASP A 510 17.82 20.46 -15.58
C ASP A 510 16.35 20.73 -15.16
N SER A 511 15.70 19.77 -14.52
CA SER A 511 14.34 19.90 -14.02
C SER A 511 14.20 20.81 -12.78
N LEU A 512 15.32 21.09 -12.09
CA LEU A 512 15.38 21.99 -10.93
C LEU A 512 15.66 23.45 -11.32
N VAL A 513 16.18 23.68 -12.53
CA VAL A 513 16.49 25.02 -13.02
C VAL A 513 15.19 25.64 -13.55
N PRO A 514 14.72 26.79 -13.01
CA PRO A 514 13.58 27.50 -13.58
C PRO A 514 13.89 27.84 -15.05
N PRO A 515 12.92 27.71 -15.98
CA PRO A 515 13.13 28.19 -17.33
C PRO A 515 13.51 29.67 -17.28
N ALA A 516 14.63 30.02 -17.92
CA ALA A 516 15.10 31.39 -17.96
C ALA A 516 13.96 32.33 -18.40
N ALA A 517 13.58 33.25 -17.55
CA ALA A 517 12.57 34.27 -17.87
C ALA A 517 13.08 35.09 -19.06
N GLY A 518 12.59 34.78 -20.26
CA GLY A 518 12.81 35.63 -21.43
C GLY A 518 13.58 35.02 -22.60
N SER A 519 13.06 33.98 -23.23
CA SER A 519 13.22 33.83 -24.68
C SER A 519 11.84 33.84 -25.33
N LYS A 520 11.29 35.02 -25.51
CA LYS A 520 10.30 35.23 -26.58
C LYS A 520 11.00 34.89 -27.88
N GLN A 521 10.86 33.65 -28.35
CA GLN A 521 11.13 33.33 -29.73
C GLN A 521 10.16 34.16 -30.56
N ALA A 522 10.72 35.17 -31.24
CA ALA A 522 10.04 35.87 -32.27
C ALA A 522 9.55 34.87 -33.32
N ALA A 523 8.24 34.79 -33.49
CA ALA A 523 7.64 34.11 -34.61
C ALA A 523 7.98 34.97 -35.85
N GLY A 524 8.80 34.38 -36.73
CA GLY A 524 8.97 34.76 -38.10
C GLY A 524 8.42 33.64 -38.97
#